data_915a01b77f59ddc998ca0443d2076aa8
#
_entry.id   915a01b77f59ddc998ca0443d2076aa8
#
_cell.length_a   1.000
_cell.length_b   1.000
_cell.length_c   1.000
_cell.angle_alpha   90.00
_cell.angle_beta   90.00
_cell.angle_gamma   90.00
#
_symmetry.space_group_name_H-M   'P 1'
#
loop_
_entity.id
_entity.type
_entity.pdbx_description
1 polymer ?
#
loop_
_entity_poly.entity_id
_entity_poly.type
_entity_poly.pdbx_seq_one_letter_code
_entity_poly.pdbx_strand_id
1 'polypeptide(L)'
;MADDTGMILALDSVFAQCSVALVDTAGQTVAEQTLAGNRAQTQQILPLVDDVLRSQGVQVADMTAIAFNRGPGAFSGIRINTAVAQALAFAHDVPCVPVSSLQALAQTAWQAHGLAQAYAVLDARMQQVYLGAFALDAATGLMQPVIETLTAEASARSTPEPNAERLADYGSQTPQTWALVKDGALLSPHDNQPVITIDAPSAAVIGQLAAAQWATDGGVPAQAALPVYLRHHAWKTLAEQQADKAKRNA
;
A
#
# COMPACT_ATOMS: atom_id res chain seq x y z
N MET A 1 -31.94 8.67 -16.04
CA MET A 1 -31.19 7.41 -15.97
C MET A 1 -30.23 7.58 -14.82
N ALA A 2 -30.36 6.84 -13.73
CA ALA A 2 -29.31 6.81 -12.73
C ALA A 2 -28.08 6.24 -13.43
N ASP A 3 -26.96 6.96 -13.41
CA ASP A 3 -25.69 6.42 -13.80
C ASP A 3 -25.45 5.19 -12.88
N ASP A 4 -25.45 4.02 -13.47
CA ASP A 4 -25.11 2.77 -12.79
C ASP A 4 -23.57 2.72 -12.61
N THR A 5 -23.07 3.71 -11.88
CA THR A 5 -21.67 3.76 -11.48
C THR A 5 -21.48 2.71 -10.39
N GLY A 6 -20.86 1.60 -10.74
CA GLY A 6 -20.53 0.55 -9.77
C GLY A 6 -19.72 1.11 -8.59
N MET A 7 -19.76 0.42 -7.44
CA MET A 7 -19.06 0.84 -6.24
C MET A 7 -17.93 -0.12 -5.86
N ILE A 8 -16.86 0.43 -5.33
CA ILE A 8 -15.69 -0.29 -4.82
C ILE A 8 -15.62 -0.08 -3.31
N LEU A 9 -15.63 -1.18 -2.55
CA LEU A 9 -15.36 -1.16 -1.11
C LEU A 9 -13.85 -1.21 -0.89
N ALA A 10 -13.27 -0.16 -0.31
CA ALA A 10 -11.84 -0.06 -0.06
C ALA A 10 -11.50 -0.25 1.42
N LEU A 11 -10.43 -1.01 1.69
CA LEU A 11 -9.98 -1.38 3.03
C LEU A 11 -8.50 -1.02 3.25
N ASP A 12 -8.18 -0.40 4.39
CA ASP A 12 -6.80 -0.22 4.85
C ASP A 12 -6.67 -0.41 6.36
N SER A 13 -5.83 -1.36 6.76
CA SER A 13 -5.39 -1.58 8.13
C SER A 13 -3.86 -1.76 8.23
N VAL A 14 -3.13 -1.36 7.19
CA VAL A 14 -1.67 -1.56 7.09
C VAL A 14 -0.90 -0.54 7.91
N PHE A 15 -1.44 0.66 8.04
CA PHE A 15 -0.85 1.75 8.84
C PHE A 15 -1.40 1.77 10.28
N ALA A 16 -1.00 2.79 11.07
CA ALA A 16 -1.45 2.98 12.45
C ALA A 16 -2.91 3.47 12.55
N GLN A 17 -3.77 2.92 11.71
CA GLN A 17 -5.19 3.24 11.62
C GLN A 17 -5.97 2.08 11.00
N CYS A 18 -7.28 2.14 11.10
CA CYS A 18 -8.20 1.28 10.37
C CYS A 18 -9.14 2.18 9.57
N SER A 19 -9.15 2.07 8.25
CA SER A 19 -9.91 2.91 7.34
C SER A 19 -10.71 2.06 6.38
N VAL A 20 -11.96 2.45 6.12
CA VAL A 20 -12.87 1.83 5.15
C VAL A 20 -13.54 2.93 4.36
N ALA A 21 -13.65 2.76 3.04
CA ALA A 21 -14.32 3.71 2.16
C ALA A 21 -15.18 3.00 1.10
N LEU A 22 -16.23 3.67 0.67
CA LEU A 22 -16.93 3.40 -0.59
C LEU A 22 -16.50 4.45 -1.60
N VAL A 23 -16.07 3.99 -2.75
CA VAL A 23 -15.63 4.82 -3.88
C VAL A 23 -16.37 4.34 -5.13
N ASP A 24 -16.83 5.24 -5.97
CA ASP A 24 -17.41 4.85 -7.24
C ASP A 24 -16.33 4.41 -8.25
N THR A 25 -16.73 3.79 -9.35
CA THR A 25 -15.78 3.35 -10.40
C THR A 25 -15.12 4.50 -11.17
N ALA A 26 -15.55 5.75 -10.94
CA ALA A 26 -14.87 6.95 -11.41
C ALA A 26 -13.80 7.48 -10.42
N GLY A 27 -13.65 6.83 -9.25
CA GLY A 27 -12.67 7.19 -8.23
C GLY A 27 -13.15 8.26 -7.25
N GLN A 28 -14.47 8.60 -7.22
CA GLN A 28 -15.02 9.56 -6.27
C GLN A 28 -15.41 8.88 -4.98
N THR A 29 -15.02 9.48 -3.86
CA THR A 29 -15.37 8.97 -2.52
C THR A 29 -16.84 9.25 -2.22
N VAL A 30 -17.60 8.19 -1.93
CA VAL A 30 -19.02 8.25 -1.56
C VAL A 30 -19.20 8.29 -0.05
N ALA A 31 -18.46 7.46 0.67
CA ALA A 31 -18.43 7.43 2.13
C ALA A 31 -17.08 6.93 2.63
N GLU A 32 -16.66 7.40 3.80
CA GLU A 32 -15.41 6.98 4.43
C GLU A 32 -15.51 7.06 5.95
N GLN A 33 -14.88 6.10 6.63
CA GLN A 33 -14.63 6.14 8.06
C GLN A 33 -13.22 5.68 8.38
N THR A 34 -12.54 6.42 9.27
CA THR A 34 -11.18 6.11 9.71
C THR A 34 -11.10 6.20 11.23
N LEU A 35 -10.54 5.16 11.84
CA LEU A 35 -10.23 5.11 13.28
C LEU A 35 -8.71 5.05 13.47
N ALA A 36 -8.16 6.01 14.19
CA ALA A 36 -6.75 6.03 14.55
C ALA A 36 -6.45 4.99 15.64
N GLY A 37 -5.28 4.36 15.58
CA GLY A 37 -4.75 3.45 16.60
C GLY A 37 -4.38 2.07 16.10
N ASN A 38 -3.34 1.49 16.71
CA ASN A 38 -2.72 0.22 16.29
C ASN A 38 -3.32 -1.04 16.92
N ARG A 39 -4.14 -0.93 17.96
CA ARG A 39 -4.44 -2.09 18.83
C ARG A 39 -5.79 -2.76 18.57
N ALA A 40 -6.63 -2.18 17.75
CA ALA A 40 -7.99 -2.67 17.55
C ALA A 40 -8.35 -2.97 16.08
N GLN A 41 -7.37 -2.95 15.16
CA GLN A 41 -7.63 -3.10 13.72
C GLN A 41 -8.45 -4.36 13.39
N THR A 42 -8.08 -5.51 14.00
CA THR A 42 -8.81 -6.78 13.79
C THR A 42 -10.25 -6.72 14.29
N GLN A 43 -10.51 -5.95 15.35
CA GLN A 43 -11.85 -5.82 15.94
C GLN A 43 -12.68 -4.74 15.27
N GLN A 44 -12.04 -3.75 14.65
CA GLN A 44 -12.69 -2.55 14.11
C GLN A 44 -13.02 -2.63 12.62
N ILE A 45 -12.27 -3.41 11.83
CA ILE A 45 -12.41 -3.37 10.36
C ILE A 45 -13.80 -3.82 9.89
N LEU A 46 -14.35 -4.92 10.41
CA LEU A 46 -15.69 -5.39 10.04
C LEU A 46 -16.82 -4.49 10.54
N PRO A 47 -16.82 -3.99 11.79
CA PRO A 47 -17.75 -2.92 12.19
C PRO A 47 -17.70 -1.68 11.29
N LEU A 48 -16.51 -1.20 10.90
CA LEU A 48 -16.40 -0.07 9.98
C LEU A 48 -16.97 -0.38 8.59
N VAL A 49 -16.75 -1.59 8.07
CA VAL A 49 -17.36 -2.04 6.82
C VAL A 49 -18.89 -1.98 6.91
N ASP A 50 -19.46 -2.53 7.98
CA ASP A 50 -20.92 -2.52 8.19
C ASP A 50 -21.46 -1.08 8.31
N ASP A 51 -20.80 -0.22 9.06
CA ASP A 51 -21.22 1.18 9.23
C ASP A 51 -21.15 1.97 7.91
N VAL A 52 -20.08 1.82 7.12
CA VAL A 52 -19.92 2.50 5.83
C VAL A 52 -20.97 2.01 4.83
N LEU A 53 -21.17 0.71 4.70
CA LEU A 53 -22.17 0.13 3.81
C LEU A 53 -23.60 0.54 4.21
N ARG A 54 -23.92 0.45 5.50
CA ARG A 54 -25.23 0.83 6.04
C ARG A 54 -25.53 2.32 5.83
N SER A 55 -24.51 3.20 5.92
CA SER A 55 -24.69 4.63 5.69
C SER A 55 -25.18 4.98 4.29
N GLN A 56 -24.91 4.09 3.32
CA GLN A 56 -25.31 4.23 1.92
C GLN A 56 -26.45 3.28 1.51
N GLY A 57 -26.93 2.43 2.43
CA GLY A 57 -28.01 1.48 2.16
C GLY A 57 -27.64 0.37 1.18
N VAL A 58 -26.34 0.02 1.09
CA VAL A 58 -25.81 -1.01 0.19
C VAL A 58 -25.21 -2.19 0.97
N GLN A 59 -24.95 -3.31 0.30
CA GLN A 59 -24.37 -4.52 0.85
C GLN A 59 -23.09 -4.89 0.08
N VAL A 60 -22.28 -5.80 0.64
CA VAL A 60 -21.05 -6.28 -0.04
C VAL A 60 -21.37 -6.91 -1.41
N ALA A 61 -22.52 -7.59 -1.54
CA ALA A 61 -22.94 -8.20 -2.81
C ALA A 61 -23.21 -7.19 -3.93
N ASP A 62 -23.44 -5.91 -3.59
CA ASP A 62 -23.68 -4.83 -4.55
C ASP A 62 -22.36 -4.21 -5.07
N MET A 63 -21.21 -4.62 -4.53
CA MET A 63 -19.91 -4.06 -4.88
C MET A 63 -19.40 -4.60 -6.21
N THR A 64 -18.84 -3.71 -7.03
CA THR A 64 -18.12 -4.06 -8.26
C THR A 64 -16.80 -4.75 -7.96
N ALA A 65 -16.11 -4.30 -6.91
CA ALA A 65 -14.85 -4.87 -6.45
C ALA A 65 -14.59 -4.54 -4.97
N ILE A 66 -13.68 -5.31 -4.35
CA ILE A 66 -13.13 -5.01 -3.04
C ILE A 66 -11.67 -4.62 -3.19
N ALA A 67 -11.36 -3.35 -2.97
CA ALA A 67 -10.01 -2.84 -2.95
C ALA A 67 -9.36 -3.05 -1.59
N PHE A 68 -8.09 -3.40 -1.57
CA PHE A 68 -7.36 -3.57 -0.32
C PHE A 68 -5.90 -3.17 -0.45
N ASN A 69 -5.36 -2.57 0.61
CA ASN A 69 -3.94 -2.31 0.70
C ASN A 69 -3.18 -3.64 0.85
N ARG A 70 -2.44 -4.02 -0.21
CA ARG A 70 -1.68 -5.29 -0.28
C ARG A 70 -0.33 -5.23 0.45
N GLY A 71 0.07 -4.06 0.96
CA GLY A 71 1.40 -3.79 1.46
C GLY A 71 2.31 -3.15 0.39
N PRO A 72 3.61 -3.01 0.68
CA PRO A 72 4.31 -3.46 1.90
C PRO A 72 3.96 -2.62 3.14
N GLY A 73 4.26 -3.14 4.33
CA GLY A 73 4.01 -2.43 5.60
C GLY A 73 3.99 -3.34 6.83
N ALA A 74 3.19 -2.96 7.85
CA ALA A 74 3.10 -3.72 9.10
C ALA A 74 2.56 -5.13 8.86
N PHE A 75 3.32 -6.14 9.27
CA PHE A 75 3.08 -7.56 9.00
C PHE A 75 1.69 -8.06 9.44
N SER A 76 1.21 -7.63 10.61
CA SER A 76 -0.14 -7.96 11.09
C SER A 76 -1.22 -7.23 10.28
N GLY A 77 -1.02 -5.93 10.04
CA GLY A 77 -1.97 -5.10 9.30
C GLY A 77 -2.22 -5.61 7.88
N ILE A 78 -1.16 -5.94 7.13
CA ILE A 78 -1.28 -6.50 5.78
C ILE A 78 -2.12 -7.78 5.78
N ARG A 79 -1.87 -8.69 6.75
CA ARG A 79 -2.58 -9.97 6.82
C ARG A 79 -4.04 -9.83 7.20
N ILE A 80 -4.35 -8.97 8.16
CA ILE A 80 -5.73 -8.65 8.57
C ILE A 80 -6.48 -8.10 7.34
N ASN A 81 -5.89 -7.11 6.68
CA ASN A 81 -6.49 -6.45 5.53
C ASN A 81 -6.78 -7.43 4.40
N THR A 82 -5.77 -8.22 4.02
CA THR A 82 -5.92 -9.24 2.97
C THR A 82 -6.95 -10.30 3.36
N ALA A 83 -6.92 -10.81 4.59
CA ALA A 83 -7.86 -11.85 5.02
C ALA A 83 -9.31 -11.37 5.01
N VAL A 84 -9.57 -10.13 5.43
CA VAL A 84 -10.91 -9.54 5.39
C VAL A 84 -11.36 -9.33 3.95
N ALA A 85 -10.50 -8.76 3.09
CA ALA A 85 -10.81 -8.60 1.67
C ALA A 85 -11.14 -9.93 0.99
N GLN A 86 -10.30 -10.97 1.21
CA GLN A 86 -10.53 -12.32 0.68
C GLN A 86 -11.84 -12.93 1.17
N ALA A 87 -12.14 -12.81 2.49
CA ALA A 87 -13.33 -13.40 3.07
C ALA A 87 -14.61 -12.77 2.52
N LEU A 88 -14.65 -11.44 2.44
CA LEU A 88 -15.80 -10.71 1.88
C LEU A 88 -15.95 -11.00 0.38
N ALA A 89 -14.87 -10.97 -0.37
CA ALA A 89 -14.84 -11.24 -1.80
C ALA A 89 -15.32 -12.66 -2.12
N PHE A 90 -14.82 -13.65 -1.38
CA PHE A 90 -15.20 -15.05 -1.55
C PHE A 90 -16.67 -15.32 -1.20
N ALA A 91 -17.16 -14.71 -0.11
CA ALA A 91 -18.55 -14.93 0.34
C ALA A 91 -19.60 -14.36 -0.62
N HIS A 92 -19.22 -13.35 -1.41
CA HIS A 92 -20.16 -12.63 -2.28
C HIS A 92 -19.82 -12.73 -3.78
N ASP A 93 -18.80 -13.53 -4.14
CA ASP A 93 -18.32 -13.70 -5.52
C ASP A 93 -17.91 -12.35 -6.17
N VAL A 94 -17.28 -11.47 -5.38
CA VAL A 94 -16.82 -10.14 -5.80
C VAL A 94 -15.30 -10.18 -6.03
N PRO A 95 -14.76 -9.62 -7.12
CA PRO A 95 -13.31 -9.59 -7.34
C PRO A 95 -12.59 -8.62 -6.38
N CYS A 96 -11.29 -8.86 -6.18
CA CYS A 96 -10.41 -8.00 -5.39
C CYS A 96 -9.53 -7.13 -6.28
N VAL A 97 -9.19 -5.91 -5.80
CA VAL A 97 -8.19 -5.04 -6.42
C VAL A 97 -7.08 -4.75 -5.39
N PRO A 98 -5.86 -5.33 -5.57
CA PRO A 98 -4.75 -5.10 -4.67
C PRO A 98 -4.04 -3.78 -4.97
N VAL A 99 -3.92 -2.88 -3.99
CA VAL A 99 -3.28 -1.57 -4.11
C VAL A 99 -2.00 -1.50 -3.27
N SER A 100 -0.96 -0.87 -3.80
CA SER A 100 0.31 -0.68 -3.12
C SER A 100 0.24 0.36 -2.00
N SER A 101 0.80 0.04 -0.83
CA SER A 101 1.00 1.02 0.25
C SER A 101 1.88 2.19 -0.18
N LEU A 102 2.94 1.91 -0.95
CA LEU A 102 3.89 2.94 -1.38
C LEU A 102 3.25 3.87 -2.42
N GLN A 103 2.46 3.32 -3.34
CA GLN A 103 1.69 4.12 -4.29
C GLN A 103 0.66 5.00 -3.57
N ALA A 104 -0.05 4.45 -2.59
CA ALA A 104 -1.02 5.21 -1.80
C ALA A 104 -0.34 6.34 -1.00
N LEU A 105 0.85 6.12 -0.45
CA LEU A 105 1.66 7.17 0.19
C LEU A 105 2.05 8.27 -0.81
N ALA A 106 2.53 7.91 -2.00
CA ALA A 106 2.87 8.88 -3.04
C ALA A 106 1.64 9.69 -3.47
N GLN A 107 0.48 9.04 -3.64
CA GLN A 107 -0.78 9.71 -3.96
C GLN A 107 -1.21 10.69 -2.86
N THR A 108 -1.09 10.28 -1.59
CA THR A 108 -1.36 11.17 -0.44
C THR A 108 -0.42 12.37 -0.44
N ALA A 109 0.87 12.18 -0.74
CA ALA A 109 1.85 13.26 -0.83
C ALA A 109 1.54 14.24 -1.98
N TRP A 110 1.08 13.73 -3.11
CA TRP A 110 0.60 14.58 -4.21
C TRP A 110 -0.63 15.40 -3.77
N GLN A 111 -1.63 14.77 -3.19
CA GLN A 111 -2.87 15.44 -2.78
C GLN A 111 -2.64 16.51 -1.70
N ALA A 112 -1.74 16.24 -0.73
CA ALA A 112 -1.49 17.14 0.38
C ALA A 112 -0.48 18.26 0.08
N HIS A 113 0.52 17.99 -0.78
CA HIS A 113 1.68 18.86 -0.98
C HIS A 113 1.98 19.19 -2.45
N GLY A 114 1.22 18.66 -3.40
CA GLY A 114 1.46 18.89 -4.85
C GLY A 114 2.76 18.24 -5.37
N LEU A 115 3.25 17.19 -4.72
CA LEU A 115 4.51 16.51 -5.08
C LEU A 115 4.30 15.60 -6.29
N ALA A 116 4.53 16.13 -7.49
CA ALA A 116 4.35 15.38 -8.74
C ALA A 116 5.37 14.25 -8.95
N GLN A 117 6.43 14.20 -8.16
CA GLN A 117 7.45 13.13 -8.16
C GLN A 117 7.90 12.88 -6.73
N ALA A 118 7.85 11.62 -6.29
CA ALA A 118 8.19 11.25 -4.93
C ALA A 118 8.76 9.84 -4.83
N TYR A 119 9.63 9.64 -3.86
CA TYR A 119 9.99 8.34 -3.33
C TYR A 119 9.15 8.07 -2.08
N ALA A 120 8.29 7.08 -2.15
CA ALA A 120 7.58 6.59 -0.98
C ALA A 120 8.51 5.64 -0.18
N VAL A 121 8.68 5.93 1.10
CA VAL A 121 9.61 5.23 1.99
C VAL A 121 8.88 4.74 3.22
N LEU A 122 8.99 3.45 3.54
CA LEU A 122 8.47 2.87 4.77
C LEU A 122 9.55 2.08 5.51
N ASP A 123 9.61 2.24 6.82
CA ASP A 123 10.50 1.46 7.68
C ASP A 123 10.19 -0.04 7.57
N ALA A 124 11.11 -0.81 6.97
CA ALA A 124 11.03 -2.26 6.86
C ALA A 124 11.67 -2.98 8.05
N ARG A 125 12.14 -2.26 9.07
CA ARG A 125 12.94 -2.77 10.19
C ARG A 125 14.28 -3.37 9.75
N MET A 126 15.08 -3.84 10.69
CA MET A 126 16.39 -4.48 10.42
C MET A 126 17.33 -3.60 9.57
N GLN A 127 17.30 -2.27 9.80
CA GLN A 127 18.09 -1.26 9.07
C GLN A 127 17.79 -1.21 7.56
N GLN A 128 16.55 -1.51 7.17
CA GLN A 128 16.08 -1.43 5.79
C GLN A 128 14.76 -0.67 5.69
N VAL A 129 14.52 -0.13 4.50
CA VAL A 129 13.25 0.51 4.12
C VAL A 129 12.63 -0.21 2.92
N TYR A 130 11.31 -0.18 2.83
CA TYR A 130 10.61 -0.37 1.57
C TYR A 130 10.63 0.94 0.82
N LEU A 131 11.00 0.90 -0.45
CA LEU A 131 11.20 2.07 -1.31
C LEU A 131 10.52 1.86 -2.65
N GLY A 132 9.78 2.87 -3.11
CA GLY A 132 9.19 2.92 -4.45
C GLY A 132 9.27 4.33 -5.02
N ALA A 133 9.50 4.44 -6.33
CA ALA A 133 9.53 5.69 -7.08
C ALA A 133 8.20 5.89 -7.81
N PHE A 134 7.62 7.09 -7.69
CA PHE A 134 6.32 7.40 -8.29
C PHE A 134 6.35 8.79 -8.93
N ALA A 135 5.65 8.92 -10.06
CA ALA A 135 5.44 10.20 -10.73
C ALA A 135 3.97 10.37 -11.11
N LEU A 136 3.50 11.62 -11.10
CA LEU A 136 2.14 11.96 -11.46
C LEU A 136 1.91 11.72 -12.96
N ASP A 137 0.92 10.95 -13.28
CA ASP A 137 0.32 10.95 -14.61
C ASP A 137 -0.71 12.08 -14.68
N ALA A 138 -0.39 13.10 -15.47
CA ALA A 138 -1.23 14.29 -15.63
C ALA A 138 -2.59 14.01 -16.28
N ALA A 139 -2.73 12.91 -17.03
CA ALA A 139 -3.98 12.53 -17.67
C ALA A 139 -4.99 11.96 -16.67
N THR A 140 -4.51 11.19 -15.71
CA THR A 140 -5.35 10.51 -14.69
C THR A 140 -5.37 11.24 -13.35
N GLY A 141 -4.39 12.10 -13.06
CA GLY A 141 -4.21 12.72 -11.75
C GLY A 141 -3.69 11.75 -10.68
N LEU A 142 -3.16 10.60 -11.10
CA LEU A 142 -2.71 9.54 -10.19
C LEU A 142 -1.20 9.35 -10.25
N MET A 143 -0.62 9.04 -9.10
CA MET A 143 0.78 8.68 -8.98
C MET A 143 1.01 7.28 -9.54
N GLN A 144 1.81 7.17 -10.59
CA GLN A 144 2.15 5.93 -11.25
C GLN A 144 3.57 5.47 -10.89
N PRO A 145 3.82 4.15 -10.76
CA PRO A 145 5.15 3.65 -10.48
C PRO A 145 6.11 3.95 -11.62
N VAL A 146 7.31 4.41 -11.26
CA VAL A 146 8.41 4.64 -12.20
C VAL A 146 9.42 3.51 -12.03
N ILE A 147 9.62 2.74 -13.09
CA ILE A 147 10.65 1.70 -13.14
C ILE A 147 11.99 2.41 -13.36
N GLU A 148 12.73 2.64 -12.28
CA GLU A 148 14.10 3.13 -12.40
C GLU A 148 15.00 2.02 -12.91
N THR A 149 15.86 2.36 -13.86
CA THR A 149 16.97 1.49 -14.25
C THR A 149 17.94 1.45 -13.07
N LEU A 150 17.80 0.45 -12.21
CA LEU A 150 18.72 0.21 -11.11
C LEU A 150 20.10 -0.05 -11.69
N THR A 151 21.12 0.62 -11.16
CA THR A 151 22.51 0.28 -11.45
C THR A 151 22.75 -1.21 -11.15
N ALA A 152 23.62 -1.86 -11.92
CA ALA A 152 23.84 -3.31 -11.87
C ALA A 152 24.14 -3.88 -10.45
N GLU A 153 24.59 -3.04 -9.52
CA GLU A 153 24.88 -3.40 -8.12
C GLU A 153 23.62 -3.59 -7.25
N ALA A 154 22.54 -2.86 -7.54
CA ALA A 154 21.27 -3.00 -6.82
C ALA A 154 20.45 -4.21 -7.32
N SER A 155 20.65 -4.61 -8.56
CA SER A 155 19.96 -5.74 -9.23
C SER A 155 20.34 -7.13 -8.68
N ALA A 156 21.47 -7.26 -8.00
CA ALA A 156 21.98 -8.58 -7.59
C ALA A 156 21.30 -9.19 -6.36
N ARG A 157 20.43 -8.44 -5.64
CA ARG A 157 19.86 -8.88 -4.35
C ARG A 157 18.34 -8.91 -4.28
N SER A 158 17.63 -8.43 -5.28
CA SER A 158 16.17 -8.49 -5.32
C SER A 158 15.68 -8.85 -6.71
N THR A 159 14.78 -9.84 -6.80
CA THR A 159 13.96 -10.01 -8.00
C THR A 159 13.16 -8.72 -8.20
N PRO A 160 13.19 -8.10 -9.40
CA PRO A 160 12.36 -6.93 -9.66
C PRO A 160 10.88 -7.36 -9.55
N GLU A 161 10.22 -6.89 -8.51
CA GLU A 161 8.76 -6.96 -8.45
C GLU A 161 8.19 -6.05 -9.56
N PRO A 162 7.08 -6.43 -10.19
CA PRO A 162 6.52 -5.71 -11.34
C PRO A 162 6.15 -4.24 -11.08
N ASN A 163 6.20 -3.79 -9.83
CA ASN A 163 5.78 -2.46 -9.40
C ASN A 163 6.93 -1.53 -8.97
N ALA A 164 8.17 -1.79 -9.34
CA ALA A 164 9.34 -0.97 -8.96
C ALA A 164 9.56 -0.80 -7.43
N GLU A 165 8.93 -1.62 -6.62
CA GLU A 165 9.06 -1.62 -5.17
C GLU A 165 10.22 -2.52 -4.74
N ARG A 166 11.06 -2.03 -3.81
CA ARG A 166 12.25 -2.75 -3.38
C ARG A 166 12.58 -2.53 -1.91
N LEU A 167 13.47 -3.36 -1.38
CA LEU A 167 14.20 -3.08 -0.14
C LEU A 167 15.44 -2.23 -0.45
N ALA A 168 15.74 -1.26 0.42
CA ALA A 168 16.99 -0.53 0.45
C ALA A 168 17.50 -0.44 1.89
N ASP A 169 18.82 -0.37 2.07
CA ASP A 169 19.41 -0.22 3.41
C ASP A 169 19.25 1.22 3.91
N TYR A 170 19.22 1.41 5.23
CA TYR A 170 19.29 2.74 5.83
C TYR A 170 20.53 3.47 5.34
N GLY A 171 20.45 4.77 5.17
CA GLY A 171 21.55 5.59 4.67
C GLY A 171 21.83 5.45 3.17
N SER A 172 21.07 4.63 2.43
CA SER A 172 21.15 4.61 0.96
C SER A 172 20.69 5.93 0.36
N GLN A 173 21.23 6.29 -0.79
CA GLN A 173 20.76 7.42 -1.60
C GLN A 173 19.82 6.94 -2.69
N THR A 174 18.87 7.81 -3.08
CA THR A 174 18.00 7.57 -4.24
C THR A 174 18.70 8.07 -5.51
N PRO A 175 18.40 7.49 -6.70
CA PRO A 175 19.00 7.94 -7.96
C PRO A 175 18.64 9.37 -8.35
N GLN A 176 17.46 9.85 -7.94
CA GLN A 176 16.95 11.19 -8.23
C GLN A 176 16.79 12.02 -6.95
N THR A 177 16.73 13.33 -7.06
CA THR A 177 16.49 14.26 -5.96
C THR A 177 15.00 14.53 -5.70
N TRP A 178 14.13 13.59 -6.04
CA TRP A 178 12.69 13.68 -5.76
C TRP A 178 12.42 13.65 -4.26
N ALA A 179 11.32 14.24 -3.83
CA ALA A 179 10.97 14.26 -2.43
C ALA A 179 10.92 12.84 -1.82
N LEU A 180 11.53 12.68 -0.65
CA LEU A 180 11.41 11.48 0.18
C LEU A 180 10.21 11.65 1.10
N VAL A 181 9.21 10.78 1.00
CA VAL A 181 7.99 10.91 1.80
C VAL A 181 7.88 9.81 2.85
N LYS A 182 7.22 10.11 3.96
CA LYS A 182 7.00 9.27 5.14
C LYS A 182 8.29 9.04 5.93
N ASP A 183 8.89 7.89 5.87
CA ASP A 183 10.10 7.53 6.64
C ASP A 183 11.40 7.89 5.87
N GLY A 184 11.34 8.88 4.99
CA GLY A 184 12.45 9.30 4.14
C GLY A 184 13.74 9.68 4.88
N ALA A 185 13.63 10.12 6.14
CA ALA A 185 14.77 10.43 7.01
C ALA A 185 15.65 9.21 7.33
N LEU A 186 15.19 7.99 7.07
CA LEU A 186 16.00 6.76 7.21
C LEU A 186 16.98 6.55 6.07
N LEU A 187 16.81 7.26 4.96
CA LEU A 187 17.75 7.32 3.85
C LEU A 187 18.77 8.42 4.05
N SER A 188 19.76 8.52 3.15
CA SER A 188 20.72 9.63 3.08
C SER A 188 20.29 10.59 1.96
N PRO A 189 19.54 11.67 2.27
CA PRO A 189 19.08 12.60 1.25
C PRO A 189 20.26 13.28 0.53
N HIS A 190 20.07 13.59 -0.75
CA HIS A 190 20.97 14.48 -1.47
C HIS A 190 20.87 15.91 -0.92
N ASP A 191 21.86 16.76 -1.24
CA ASP A 191 21.78 18.17 -0.91
C ASP A 191 20.49 18.79 -1.47
N ASN A 192 19.73 19.48 -0.60
CA ASN A 192 18.44 20.09 -0.89
C ASN A 192 17.31 19.12 -1.30
N GLN A 193 17.46 17.81 -1.15
CA GLN A 193 16.36 16.85 -1.37
C GLN A 193 15.30 16.98 -0.26
N PRO A 194 14.04 17.26 -0.58
CA PRO A 194 13.01 17.40 0.44
C PRO A 194 12.73 16.06 1.15
N VAL A 195 12.63 16.11 2.48
CA VAL A 195 12.13 14.99 3.31
C VAL A 195 10.84 15.45 3.95
N ILE A 196 9.73 14.80 3.58
CA ILE A 196 8.40 15.25 3.94
C ILE A 196 7.67 14.15 4.72
N THR A 197 7.29 14.46 5.94
CA THR A 197 6.41 13.59 6.74
C THR A 197 4.99 13.78 6.27
N ILE A 198 4.31 12.66 5.96
CA ILE A 198 2.91 12.63 5.56
C ILE A 198 2.13 11.68 6.47
N ASP A 199 0.85 11.91 6.56
CA ASP A 199 -0.06 11.01 7.26
C ASP A 199 -0.18 9.66 6.53
N ALA A 200 -0.79 8.69 7.18
CA ALA A 200 -1.15 7.45 6.54
C ALA A 200 -2.20 7.69 5.46
N PRO A 201 -2.14 7.00 4.30
CA PRO A 201 -3.20 7.07 3.31
C PRO A 201 -4.51 6.53 3.89
N SER A 202 -5.63 7.14 3.53
CA SER A 202 -6.95 6.64 3.89
C SER A 202 -7.44 5.57 2.92
N ALA A 203 -8.51 4.86 3.28
CA ALA A 203 -9.13 3.89 2.38
C ALA A 203 -9.72 4.55 1.12
N ALA A 204 -10.09 5.83 1.17
CA ALA A 204 -10.52 6.57 -0.02
C ALA A 204 -9.40 6.66 -1.07
N VAL A 205 -8.15 6.89 -0.64
CA VAL A 205 -6.99 6.87 -1.55
C VAL A 205 -6.77 5.48 -2.15
N ILE A 206 -6.93 4.42 -1.35
CA ILE A 206 -6.88 3.03 -1.83
C ILE A 206 -7.97 2.80 -2.89
N GLY A 207 -9.20 3.23 -2.61
CA GLY A 207 -10.34 3.11 -3.54
C GLY A 207 -10.13 3.89 -4.85
N GLN A 208 -9.62 5.11 -4.77
CA GLN A 208 -9.30 5.93 -5.95
C GLN A 208 -8.28 5.25 -6.88
N LEU A 209 -7.19 4.73 -6.32
CA LEU A 209 -6.18 4.00 -7.08
C LEU A 209 -6.75 2.69 -7.66
N ALA A 210 -7.58 2.00 -6.86
CA ALA A 210 -8.24 0.78 -7.30
C ALA A 210 -9.24 1.02 -8.44
N ALA A 211 -9.98 2.12 -8.44
CA ALA A 211 -10.92 2.45 -9.52
C ALA A 211 -10.21 2.58 -10.87
N ALA A 212 -9.05 3.25 -10.90
CA ALA A 212 -8.25 3.36 -12.11
C ALA A 212 -7.66 2.00 -12.55
N GLN A 213 -7.17 1.19 -11.61
CA GLN A 213 -6.67 -0.15 -11.89
C GLN A 213 -7.80 -1.07 -12.38
N TRP A 214 -8.99 -0.97 -11.79
CA TRP A 214 -10.16 -1.71 -12.22
C TRP A 214 -10.54 -1.40 -13.68
N ALA A 215 -10.49 -0.14 -14.08
CA ALA A 215 -10.83 0.29 -15.42
C ALA A 215 -9.86 -0.26 -16.50
N THR A 216 -8.61 -0.57 -16.16
CA THR A 216 -7.58 -1.08 -17.08
C THR A 216 -7.42 -2.60 -17.01
N ASP A 217 -7.28 -3.13 -15.82
CA ASP A 217 -6.85 -4.51 -15.58
C ASP A 217 -7.96 -5.41 -15.02
N GLY A 218 -9.06 -4.78 -14.53
CA GLY A 218 -10.08 -5.48 -13.76
C GLY A 218 -9.57 -5.87 -12.37
N GLY A 219 -10.14 -6.93 -11.80
CA GLY A 219 -9.77 -7.46 -10.50
C GLY A 219 -9.20 -8.88 -10.58
N VAL A 220 -8.75 -9.36 -9.43
CA VAL A 220 -8.32 -10.75 -9.24
C VAL A 220 -9.37 -11.51 -8.41
N PRO A 221 -9.53 -12.83 -8.60
CA PRO A 221 -10.43 -13.61 -7.76
C PRO A 221 -9.90 -13.65 -6.30
N ALA A 222 -10.80 -13.86 -5.33
CA ALA A 222 -10.48 -13.81 -3.90
C ALA A 222 -9.24 -14.63 -3.50
N GLN A 223 -9.07 -15.84 -4.07
CA GLN A 223 -7.92 -16.70 -3.77
C GLN A 223 -6.60 -16.18 -4.31
N ALA A 224 -6.61 -15.26 -5.27
CA ALA A 224 -5.43 -14.61 -5.82
C ALA A 224 -5.14 -13.24 -5.18
N ALA A 225 -6.01 -12.76 -4.29
CA ALA A 225 -5.80 -11.55 -3.51
C ALA A 225 -4.75 -11.82 -2.41
N LEU A 226 -3.47 -11.63 -2.73
CA LEU A 226 -2.36 -11.96 -1.83
C LEU A 226 -1.63 -10.70 -1.36
N PRO A 227 -1.07 -10.72 -0.13
CA PRO A 227 -0.20 -9.66 0.34
C PRO A 227 1.16 -9.72 -0.36
N VAL A 228 1.82 -8.58 -0.49
CA VAL A 228 3.17 -8.50 -1.05
C VAL A 228 4.19 -8.51 0.08
N TYR A 229 5.15 -9.43 -0.04
CA TYR A 229 6.29 -9.57 0.86
C TYR A 229 7.60 -9.32 0.08
N LEU A 230 8.16 -8.13 0.18
CA LEU A 230 9.43 -7.79 -0.49
C LEU A 230 10.65 -8.40 0.21
N ARG A 231 10.51 -8.86 1.45
CA ARG A 231 11.56 -9.53 2.19
C ARG A 231 11.39 -11.04 2.09
N HIS A 232 12.18 -11.70 1.24
CA HIS A 232 12.11 -13.14 1.02
C HIS A 232 12.82 -13.98 2.11
N HIS A 233 13.77 -13.39 2.87
CA HIS A 233 14.56 -14.09 3.91
C HIS A 233 14.44 -13.39 5.27
N ALA A 234 13.21 -13.24 5.78
CA ALA A 234 12.97 -12.60 7.09
C ALA A 234 13.50 -13.43 8.27
N TRP A 235 13.71 -14.71 8.10
CA TRP A 235 14.11 -15.64 9.15
C TRP A 235 15.42 -16.31 8.78
N LYS A 236 16.42 -16.16 9.67
CA LYS A 236 17.65 -16.95 9.56
C LYS A 236 17.34 -18.41 9.87
N THR A 237 17.87 -19.31 9.09
CA THR A 237 17.84 -20.74 9.37
C THR A 237 18.51 -21.02 10.72
N LEU A 238 18.21 -22.17 11.32
CA LEU A 238 18.87 -22.56 12.59
C LEU A 238 20.40 -22.58 12.45
N ALA A 239 20.93 -22.99 11.29
CA ALA A 239 22.36 -22.99 11.01
C ALA A 239 22.96 -21.58 10.97
N GLU A 240 22.27 -20.61 10.33
CA GLU A 240 22.69 -19.19 10.30
C GLU A 240 22.60 -18.55 11.69
N GLN A 241 21.57 -18.87 12.49
CA GLN A 241 21.45 -18.40 13.87
C GLN A 241 22.58 -18.94 14.75
N GLN A 242 22.97 -20.19 14.58
CA GLN A 242 24.10 -20.81 15.30
C GLN A 242 25.44 -20.19 14.89
N ALA A 243 25.65 -19.93 13.60
CA ALA A 243 26.85 -19.26 13.08
C ALA A 243 26.99 -17.83 13.61
N ASP A 244 25.89 -17.08 13.71
CA ASP A 244 25.89 -15.74 14.29
C ASP A 244 26.14 -15.73 15.81
N LYS A 245 25.60 -16.72 16.54
CA LYS A 245 25.92 -16.89 17.96
C LYS A 245 27.41 -17.20 18.18
N ALA A 246 27.99 -18.04 17.35
CA ALA A 246 29.42 -18.36 17.42
C ALA A 246 30.31 -17.14 17.17
N LYS A 247 29.93 -16.27 16.19
CA LYS A 247 30.64 -15.00 15.91
C LYS A 247 30.52 -13.95 17.00
N ARG A 248 29.45 -13.95 17.79
CA ARG A 248 29.26 -13.00 18.92
C ARG A 248 30.02 -13.41 20.17
N ASN A 249 30.40 -14.67 20.28
CA ASN A 249 31.08 -15.24 21.44
C ASN A 249 32.60 -15.44 21.22
N ALA A 250 33.11 -15.02 20.04
CA ALA A 250 34.52 -14.98 19.70
C ALA A 250 35.07 -13.54 19.73
#